data_19f9b055393ad77946113e670fbdd137
#
_entry.id   19f9b055393ad77946113e670fbdd137
#
_cell.length_a   1.000
_cell.length_b   1.000
_cell.length_c   1.000
_cell.angle_alpha   90.00
_cell.angle_beta   90.00
_cell.angle_gamma   90.00
#
_symmetry.space_group_name_H-M   'P 1'
#
loop_
_entity.id
_entity.type
_entity.pdbx_description
1 polymer ?
#
loop_
_entity_poly.entity_id
_entity_poly.type
_entity_poly.pdbx_seq_one_letter_code
_entity_poly.pdbx_strand_id
1 'polypeptide(L)'
;MNKNILKYIAAGALVMAFSACDNLEDKLLESKVYLENAKSTIEVDGNDAISFDLTSRLTSAKDENVEITYEIADESAIKEFNEKNGTTLEPLPGAKLLSNVASIKAGSIYSESVKISIDDASSIIEGKKYLLPVRIVSSSCDVIKGSETSYFIIKKPIKIFDFGNFAQDYFAGKDYITAPITDNDKFESCTYEALINVDHFTNNSTIMGCEGVLILRIGDTPTVPKNQLQVAGKVDFLGPKLEANKWYHVALVCDGPKGTATIYVNGEKASEAGLSAMPEKLVTGTEGFSIGLVPNFMWGERPFNGMMSEVRLWTVPRTANQIKENMLGVDANSEGLLFYYKLNASPIVDSTPNHRDPKAGKVSIKHFDVPLMKVN
;
A
#
# COMPACT_ATOMS: atom_id res chain seq x y z
N MET A 1 -21.65 -67.48 -7.77
CA MET A 1 -22.85 -67.89 -6.92
C MET A 1 -23.12 -66.70 -5.99
N ASN A 2 -24.13 -65.99 -6.39
CA ASN A 2 -25.39 -65.77 -5.68
C ASN A 2 -25.22 -64.92 -4.42
N LYS A 3 -25.82 -63.85 -4.37
CA LYS A 3 -27.07 -63.16 -4.52
C LYS A 3 -27.30 -62.22 -3.31
N ASN A 4 -27.53 -60.97 -3.61
CA ASN A 4 -28.66 -60.15 -3.09
C ASN A 4 -29.25 -60.45 -1.70
N ILE A 5 -29.40 -59.37 -0.95
CA ILE A 5 -30.58 -58.96 -0.15
C ILE A 5 -30.31 -57.51 0.24
N LEU A 6 -30.82 -56.51 -0.34
CA LEU A 6 -32.14 -55.86 -0.44
C LEU A 6 -32.80 -55.53 0.91
N LYS A 7 -32.79 -54.24 1.21
CA LYS A 7 -33.82 -53.36 1.78
C LYS A 7 -34.75 -53.88 2.85
N TYR A 8 -34.84 -53.14 3.95
CA TYR A 8 -36.11 -52.62 4.47
C TYR A 8 -35.89 -51.32 5.22
N ILE A 9 -36.48 -50.25 4.68
CA ILE A 9 -36.74 -48.98 5.37
C ILE A 9 -37.97 -49.24 6.23
N ALA A 10 -37.81 -49.18 7.53
CA ALA A 10 -38.94 -49.10 8.45
C ALA A 10 -39.20 -47.61 8.71
N ALA A 11 -40.24 -47.07 8.08
CA ALA A 11 -40.84 -45.80 8.43
C ALA A 11 -41.54 -45.92 9.76
N GLY A 12 -40.86 -45.58 10.84
CA GLY A 12 -41.46 -45.36 12.15
C GLY A 12 -42.02 -43.95 12.20
N ALA A 13 -43.32 -43.80 11.98
CA ALA A 13 -44.03 -42.57 12.28
C ALA A 13 -44.05 -42.37 13.79
N LEU A 14 -43.13 -41.58 14.30
CA LEU A 14 -43.17 -41.06 15.66
C LEU A 14 -44.15 -39.88 15.68
N VAL A 15 -45.40 -40.15 16.04
CA VAL A 15 -46.35 -39.10 16.41
C VAL A 15 -45.86 -38.52 17.73
N MET A 16 -45.04 -37.49 17.66
CA MET A 16 -44.79 -36.63 18.81
C MET A 16 -46.03 -35.74 18.96
N ALA A 17 -46.73 -35.93 20.05
CA ALA A 17 -47.72 -35.01 20.53
C ALA A 17 -47.01 -33.65 20.73
N PHE A 18 -47.28 -32.67 19.88
CA PHE A 18 -47.02 -31.27 20.17
C PHE A 18 -47.91 -30.89 21.37
N SER A 19 -47.36 -31.08 22.57
CA SER A 19 -47.81 -30.27 23.70
C SER A 19 -47.40 -28.85 23.37
N ALA A 20 -48.37 -28.02 23.16
CA ALA A 20 -48.26 -26.59 23.00
C ALA A 20 -47.28 -26.02 24.03
N CYS A 21 -46.10 -25.64 23.60
CA CYS A 21 -45.34 -24.58 24.24
C CYS A 21 -45.87 -23.27 23.66
N ASP A 22 -47.05 -22.88 24.08
CA ASP A 22 -47.43 -21.47 24.08
C ASP A 22 -46.38 -20.73 24.89
N ASN A 23 -45.72 -19.75 24.24
CA ASN A 23 -44.88 -18.67 24.73
C ASN A 23 -43.45 -18.56 24.19
N LEU A 24 -43.08 -19.20 23.07
CA LEU A 24 -41.82 -18.94 22.41
C LEU A 24 -41.96 -18.24 21.03
N GLU A 25 -43.19 -18.17 20.49
CA GLU A 25 -43.39 -17.52 19.17
C GLU A 25 -43.66 -16.00 19.24
N ASP A 26 -43.93 -15.44 20.40
CA ASP A 26 -44.26 -14.01 20.56
C ASP A 26 -43.07 -13.13 21.04
N LYS A 27 -41.90 -13.64 21.23
CA LYS A 27 -40.69 -12.79 21.25
C LYS A 27 -40.18 -12.66 19.85
N LEU A 28 -40.88 -11.91 19.00
CA LEU A 28 -40.29 -11.21 17.87
C LEU A 28 -39.02 -10.56 18.41
N LEU A 29 -37.87 -10.98 17.89
CA LEU A 29 -36.59 -10.34 18.22
C LEU A 29 -36.79 -8.85 17.99
N GLU A 30 -36.69 -8.05 19.06
CA GLU A 30 -36.89 -6.62 18.96
C GLU A 30 -36.05 -6.08 17.81
N SER A 31 -36.69 -5.32 16.94
CA SER A 31 -35.98 -4.71 15.81
C SER A 31 -34.89 -3.79 16.32
N LYS A 32 -33.69 -3.93 15.78
CA LYS A 32 -32.53 -3.11 16.16
C LYS A 32 -31.97 -2.40 14.95
N VAL A 33 -31.48 -1.19 15.17
CA VAL A 33 -30.82 -0.42 14.13
C VAL A 33 -29.32 -0.69 14.14
N TYR A 34 -28.70 -0.62 12.97
CA TYR A 34 -27.25 -0.75 12.78
C TYR A 34 -26.79 -0.05 11.51
N LEU A 35 -25.48 0.19 11.43
CA LEU A 35 -24.79 0.63 10.22
C LEU A 35 -24.29 -0.61 9.46
N GLU A 36 -24.82 -0.82 8.25
CA GLU A 36 -24.56 -2.04 7.46
C GLU A 36 -23.09 -2.12 7.00
N ASN A 37 -22.53 -1.01 6.62
CA ASN A 37 -21.14 -0.92 6.16
C ASN A 37 -20.21 -0.52 7.30
N ALA A 38 -19.69 -1.51 8.02
CA ALA A 38 -18.74 -1.23 9.11
C ALA A 38 -17.47 -0.51 8.62
N LYS A 39 -17.03 -0.76 7.37
CA LYS A 39 -15.85 -0.14 6.77
C LYS A 39 -16.01 0.01 5.26
N SER A 40 -15.70 1.20 4.74
CA SER A 40 -15.73 1.52 3.31
C SER A 40 -14.48 2.30 2.93
N THR A 41 -14.03 2.15 1.67
CA THR A 41 -12.92 2.96 1.12
C THR A 41 -13.47 3.82 -0.01
N ILE A 42 -13.16 5.13 0.04
CA ILE A 42 -13.56 6.11 -0.95
C ILE A 42 -12.30 6.70 -1.58
N GLU A 43 -12.21 6.59 -2.89
CA GLU A 43 -11.15 7.20 -3.67
C GLU A 43 -11.61 8.57 -4.16
N VAL A 44 -10.78 9.57 -3.91
CA VAL A 44 -11.03 10.97 -4.32
C VAL A 44 -10.16 11.28 -5.51
N ASP A 45 -10.78 11.75 -6.59
CA ASP A 45 -10.08 12.22 -7.78
C ASP A 45 -10.19 13.73 -7.89
N GLY A 46 -9.06 14.41 -8.05
CA GLY A 46 -9.04 15.88 -8.14
C GLY A 46 -9.20 16.60 -6.80
N ASN A 47 -9.58 17.87 -6.87
CA ASN A 47 -9.71 18.78 -5.73
C ASN A 47 -11.15 19.27 -5.51
N ASP A 48 -12.08 18.83 -6.35
CA ASP A 48 -13.46 19.26 -6.27
C ASP A 48 -14.18 18.74 -5.02
N ALA A 49 -15.30 19.36 -4.69
CA ALA A 49 -16.17 18.90 -3.63
C ALA A 49 -16.63 17.46 -3.87
N ILE A 50 -16.64 16.66 -2.83
CA ILE A 50 -17.14 15.28 -2.88
C ILE A 50 -18.25 15.07 -1.88
N SER A 51 -19.15 14.16 -2.17
CA SER A 51 -20.15 13.69 -1.21
C SER A 51 -20.44 12.21 -1.38
N PHE A 52 -20.78 11.56 -0.29
CA PHE A 52 -21.17 10.16 -0.25
C PHE A 52 -22.24 9.92 0.82
N ASP A 53 -22.88 8.77 0.74
CA ASP A 53 -24.10 8.49 1.51
C ASP A 53 -23.80 7.56 2.70
N LEU A 54 -24.47 7.84 3.81
CA LEU A 54 -24.58 6.98 4.97
C LEU A 54 -26.04 6.56 5.13
N THR A 55 -26.30 5.25 5.27
CA THR A 55 -27.60 4.70 5.58
C THR A 55 -27.52 3.76 6.77
N SER A 56 -28.61 3.74 7.55
CA SER A 56 -28.82 2.74 8.60
C SER A 56 -29.86 1.74 8.18
N ARG A 57 -29.84 0.59 8.83
CA ARG A 57 -30.78 -0.49 8.59
C ARG A 57 -31.35 -1.05 9.88
N LEU A 58 -32.61 -1.48 9.81
CA LEU A 58 -33.27 -2.29 10.85
C LEU A 58 -33.09 -3.78 10.57
N THR A 59 -33.04 -4.58 11.63
CA THR A 59 -33.06 -6.04 11.52
C THR A 59 -34.40 -6.57 11.02
N SER A 60 -35.50 -5.87 11.30
CA SER A 60 -36.84 -6.12 10.79
C SER A 60 -37.64 -4.84 10.74
N ALA A 61 -38.61 -4.74 9.83
CA ALA A 61 -39.48 -3.56 9.72
C ALA A 61 -40.28 -3.35 11.02
N LYS A 62 -40.56 -2.08 11.34
CA LYS A 62 -41.41 -1.64 12.44
C LYS A 62 -42.66 -0.94 11.87
N ASP A 63 -43.74 -0.95 12.64
CA ASP A 63 -44.98 -0.27 12.28
C ASP A 63 -44.94 1.24 12.62
N GLU A 64 -43.86 1.71 13.20
CA GLU A 64 -43.60 3.09 13.54
C GLU A 64 -42.32 3.59 12.91
N ASN A 65 -42.18 4.93 12.74
CA ASN A 65 -40.94 5.53 12.26
C ASN A 65 -39.86 5.38 13.33
N VAL A 66 -38.62 5.11 12.87
CA VAL A 66 -37.44 5.09 13.71
C VAL A 66 -36.55 6.30 13.35
N GLU A 67 -36.35 7.20 14.31
CA GLU A 67 -35.43 8.33 14.15
C GLU A 67 -34.03 7.97 14.66
N ILE A 68 -33.00 8.40 13.94
CA ILE A 68 -31.60 8.08 14.19
C ILE A 68 -30.80 9.39 14.10
N THR A 69 -29.98 9.63 15.10
CA THR A 69 -29.05 10.78 15.12
C THR A 69 -27.62 10.28 14.99
N TYR A 70 -26.84 10.94 14.15
CA TYR A 70 -25.45 10.63 13.87
C TYR A 70 -24.51 11.76 14.30
N GLU A 71 -23.27 11.41 14.51
CA GLU A 71 -22.17 12.37 14.61
C GLU A 71 -20.89 11.83 13.96
N ILE A 72 -20.00 12.74 13.58
CA ILE A 72 -18.62 12.37 13.28
C ILE A 72 -17.95 12.14 14.64
N ALA A 73 -17.43 10.93 14.84
CA ALA A 73 -16.77 10.59 16.10
C ALA A 73 -15.42 11.31 16.23
N ASP A 74 -14.98 11.49 17.45
CA ASP A 74 -13.77 12.21 17.78
C ASP A 74 -12.48 11.41 17.47
N GLU A 75 -11.32 12.02 17.75
CA GLU A 75 -10.01 11.41 17.50
C GLU A 75 -9.77 10.13 18.32
N SER A 76 -10.50 9.91 19.41
CA SER A 76 -10.37 8.69 20.20
C SER A 76 -10.80 7.47 19.42
N ALA A 77 -11.86 7.60 18.59
CA ALA A 77 -12.33 6.53 17.70
C ALA A 77 -11.31 6.20 16.60
N ILE A 78 -10.58 7.21 16.12
CA ILE A 78 -9.49 7.03 15.14
C ILE A 78 -8.32 6.28 15.77
N LYS A 79 -7.95 6.67 16.99
CA LYS A 79 -6.88 6.02 17.74
C LYS A 79 -7.21 4.55 18.02
N GLU A 80 -8.42 4.26 18.50
CA GLU A 80 -8.88 2.89 18.76
C GLU A 80 -8.87 2.04 17.46
N PHE A 81 -9.35 2.62 16.36
CA PHE A 81 -9.32 1.95 15.06
C PHE A 81 -7.88 1.63 14.63
N ASN A 82 -6.96 2.59 14.74
CA ASN A 82 -5.57 2.43 14.38
C ASN A 82 -4.88 1.35 15.21
N GLU A 83 -5.08 1.36 16.53
CA GLU A 83 -4.53 0.34 17.45
C GLU A 83 -5.04 -1.05 17.09
N LYS A 84 -6.35 -1.19 16.87
CA LYS A 84 -6.99 -2.47 16.55
C LYS A 84 -6.56 -3.05 15.19
N ASN A 85 -6.29 -2.17 14.22
CA ASN A 85 -5.99 -2.58 12.83
C ASN A 85 -4.49 -2.47 12.49
N GLY A 86 -3.64 -1.99 13.40
CA GLY A 86 -2.21 -1.77 13.14
C GLY A 86 -1.97 -0.71 12.05
N THR A 87 -2.79 0.36 12.03
CA THR A 87 -2.72 1.45 11.04
C THR A 87 -2.35 2.77 11.69
N THR A 88 -2.05 3.78 10.87
CA THR A 88 -1.70 5.15 11.30
C THR A 88 -2.51 6.17 10.49
N LEU A 89 -3.83 5.94 10.34
CA LEU A 89 -4.71 6.83 9.60
C LEU A 89 -4.90 8.15 10.37
N GLU A 90 -4.91 9.26 9.64
CA GLU A 90 -5.14 10.59 10.18
C GLU A 90 -6.63 10.97 10.12
N PRO A 91 -7.10 11.90 10.95
CA PRO A 91 -8.47 12.42 10.84
C PRO A 91 -8.69 13.08 9.47
N LEU A 92 -9.85 12.85 8.86
CA LEU A 92 -10.20 13.47 7.60
C LEU A 92 -10.51 14.96 7.80
N PRO A 93 -9.77 15.89 7.18
CA PRO A 93 -10.03 17.31 7.32
C PRO A 93 -11.30 17.74 6.57
N GLY A 94 -12.06 18.70 7.12
CA GLY A 94 -13.15 19.38 6.44
C GLY A 94 -14.41 18.57 6.18
N ALA A 95 -14.50 17.33 6.71
CA ALA A 95 -15.70 16.50 6.57
C ALA A 95 -16.85 17.03 7.44
N LYS A 96 -18.07 17.01 6.89
CA LYS A 96 -19.29 17.37 7.61
C LYS A 96 -20.48 16.52 7.21
N LEU A 97 -21.43 16.32 8.12
CA LEU A 97 -22.75 15.78 7.84
C LEU A 97 -23.63 16.92 7.34
N LEU A 98 -24.31 16.77 6.19
CA LEU A 98 -25.28 17.76 5.72
C LEU A 98 -26.59 17.72 6.50
N SER A 99 -26.90 16.57 7.10
CA SER A 99 -27.91 16.38 8.14
C SER A 99 -27.35 15.39 9.15
N ASN A 100 -27.62 15.58 10.41
CA ASN A 100 -27.24 14.63 11.44
C ASN A 100 -28.42 13.70 11.86
N VAL A 101 -29.56 13.81 11.22
CA VAL A 101 -30.75 13.01 11.50
C VAL A 101 -31.25 12.32 10.24
N ALA A 102 -31.65 11.06 10.38
CA ALA A 102 -32.39 10.32 9.35
C ALA A 102 -33.54 9.56 10.00
N SER A 103 -34.56 9.22 9.19
CA SER A 103 -35.70 8.43 9.61
C SER A 103 -35.78 7.14 8.78
N ILE A 104 -36.15 6.02 9.43
CA ILE A 104 -36.64 4.82 8.79
C ILE A 104 -38.15 4.86 8.89
N LYS A 105 -38.84 4.92 7.75
CA LYS A 105 -40.30 4.99 7.72
C LYS A 105 -40.95 3.66 8.15
N ALA A 106 -42.12 3.74 8.76
CA ALA A 106 -42.92 2.58 9.09
C ALA A 106 -43.05 1.62 7.88
N GLY A 107 -42.83 0.34 8.10
CA GLY A 107 -42.83 -0.69 7.06
C GLY A 107 -41.52 -0.79 6.25
N SER A 108 -40.56 0.13 6.43
CA SER A 108 -39.23 0.09 5.78
C SER A 108 -38.18 -0.51 6.74
N ILE A 109 -37.09 -0.98 6.15
CA ILE A 109 -35.89 -1.40 6.89
C ILE A 109 -34.67 -0.52 6.64
N TYR A 110 -34.73 0.44 5.70
CA TYR A 110 -33.65 1.36 5.37
C TYR A 110 -34.01 2.80 5.75
N SER A 111 -33.03 3.52 6.29
CA SER A 111 -33.16 4.95 6.56
C SER A 111 -33.12 5.77 5.26
N GLU A 112 -33.60 7.00 5.35
CA GLU A 112 -33.19 8.04 4.44
C GLU A 112 -31.66 8.19 4.49
N SER A 113 -31.06 8.56 3.37
CA SER A 113 -29.61 8.75 3.27
C SER A 113 -29.19 10.05 3.94
N VAL A 114 -28.17 9.98 4.79
CA VAL A 114 -27.46 11.17 5.28
C VAL A 114 -26.22 11.38 4.40
N LYS A 115 -26.10 12.60 3.85
CA LYS A 115 -24.95 12.96 3.04
C LYS A 115 -23.81 13.45 3.92
N ILE A 116 -22.64 12.86 3.67
CA ILE A 116 -21.36 13.33 4.17
C ILE A 116 -20.73 14.13 3.04
N SER A 117 -20.19 15.32 3.30
CA SER A 117 -19.55 16.15 2.29
C SER A 117 -18.18 16.64 2.74
N ILE A 118 -17.32 16.85 1.75
CA ILE A 118 -16.04 17.56 1.85
C ILE A 118 -16.11 18.61 0.76
N ASP A 119 -16.12 19.88 1.13
CA ASP A 119 -16.34 20.97 0.18
C ASP A 119 -15.12 21.25 -0.70
N ASP A 120 -13.93 20.93 -0.20
CA ASP A 120 -12.66 21.10 -0.88
C ASP A 120 -11.74 19.92 -0.60
N ALA A 121 -11.51 19.08 -1.60
CA ALA A 121 -10.65 17.93 -1.51
C ALA A 121 -9.15 18.26 -1.73
N SER A 122 -8.77 19.53 -1.85
CA SER A 122 -7.35 19.92 -1.94
C SER A 122 -6.55 19.63 -0.66
N SER A 123 -7.25 19.58 0.49
CA SER A 123 -6.67 19.20 1.78
C SER A 123 -6.36 17.70 1.90
N ILE A 124 -6.90 16.88 0.99
CA ILE A 124 -6.61 15.44 0.93
C ILE A 124 -5.33 15.26 0.10
N ILE A 125 -4.26 14.90 0.78
CA ILE A 125 -2.93 14.74 0.17
C ILE A 125 -2.84 13.41 -0.56
N GLU A 126 -2.30 13.42 -1.78
CA GLU A 126 -2.03 12.21 -2.56
C GLU A 126 -1.14 11.23 -1.77
N GLY A 127 -1.53 9.96 -1.77
CA GLY A 127 -0.84 8.89 -1.08
C GLY A 127 -1.12 8.80 0.42
N LYS A 128 -1.70 9.81 1.04
CA LYS A 128 -2.19 9.72 2.42
C LYS A 128 -3.56 9.05 2.48
N LYS A 129 -3.81 8.40 3.62
CA LYS A 129 -5.09 7.77 3.94
C LYS A 129 -5.64 8.42 5.19
N TYR A 130 -6.90 8.81 5.12
CA TYR A 130 -7.63 9.46 6.21
C TYR A 130 -8.76 8.56 6.69
N LEU A 131 -9.13 8.70 7.95
CA LEU A 131 -10.24 7.98 8.56
C LEU A 131 -11.33 8.97 8.99
N LEU A 132 -12.56 8.66 8.60
CA LEU A 132 -13.76 9.34 9.06
C LEU A 132 -14.66 8.32 9.77
N PRO A 133 -14.68 8.26 11.10
CA PRO A 133 -15.66 7.48 11.84
C PRO A 133 -16.96 8.27 11.99
N VAL A 134 -18.08 7.66 11.60
CA VAL A 134 -19.42 8.21 11.80
C VAL A 134 -20.22 7.21 12.63
N ARG A 135 -20.82 7.67 13.73
CA ARG A 135 -21.56 6.80 14.65
C ARG A 135 -22.99 7.26 14.91
N ILE A 136 -23.83 6.29 15.27
CA ILE A 136 -25.14 6.53 15.84
C ILE A 136 -24.96 6.97 17.28
N VAL A 137 -25.48 8.13 17.64
CA VAL A 137 -25.46 8.67 19.02
C VAL A 137 -26.78 8.47 19.75
N SER A 138 -27.89 8.44 19.00
CA SER A 138 -29.20 8.10 19.54
C SER A 138 -30.10 7.49 18.47
N SER A 139 -31.03 6.68 18.92
CA SER A 139 -32.07 6.10 18.10
C SER A 139 -33.33 5.87 18.96
N SER A 140 -34.51 5.97 18.32
CA SER A 140 -35.79 5.59 18.96
C SER A 140 -35.98 4.11 19.13
N CYS A 141 -35.05 3.26 18.65
CA CYS A 141 -34.98 1.84 18.97
C CYS A 141 -33.54 1.42 19.29
N ASP A 142 -33.39 0.23 19.87
CA ASP A 142 -32.09 -0.29 20.26
C ASP A 142 -31.10 -0.35 19.09
N VAL A 143 -29.83 -0.08 19.37
CA VAL A 143 -28.73 -0.21 18.42
C VAL A 143 -28.00 -1.54 18.62
N ILE A 144 -27.59 -2.18 17.54
CA ILE A 144 -26.75 -3.39 17.64
C ILE A 144 -25.36 -2.99 18.13
N LYS A 145 -24.97 -3.50 19.30
CA LYS A 145 -23.67 -3.25 19.88
C LYS A 145 -22.55 -3.74 18.95
N GLY A 146 -21.60 -2.83 18.66
CA GLY A 146 -20.46 -3.07 17.76
C GLY A 146 -20.77 -2.79 16.28
N SER A 147 -22.02 -2.37 15.95
CA SER A 147 -22.43 -1.94 14.61
C SER A 147 -22.99 -0.52 14.60
N GLU A 148 -22.66 0.25 15.62
CA GLU A 148 -23.04 1.64 15.78
C GLU A 148 -22.13 2.61 15.04
N THR A 149 -20.96 2.18 14.55
CA THR A 149 -19.97 3.03 13.90
C THR A 149 -19.59 2.50 12.51
N SER A 150 -19.65 3.37 11.52
CA SER A 150 -19.08 3.17 10.18
C SER A 150 -17.76 3.92 10.04
N TYR A 151 -16.77 3.25 9.47
CA TYR A 151 -15.45 3.80 9.22
C TYR A 151 -15.24 4.01 7.73
N PHE A 152 -15.11 5.26 7.32
CA PHE A 152 -14.78 5.61 5.94
C PHE A 152 -13.29 5.89 5.83
N ILE A 153 -12.58 5.10 5.00
CA ILE A 153 -11.18 5.35 4.66
C ILE A 153 -11.18 6.15 3.37
N ILE A 154 -10.70 7.38 3.43
CA ILE A 154 -10.60 8.27 2.29
C ILE A 154 -9.16 8.32 1.83
N LYS A 155 -8.92 8.13 0.55
CA LYS A 155 -7.61 8.21 -0.07
C LYS A 155 -7.67 8.91 -1.42
N LYS A 156 -6.62 9.65 -1.73
CA LYS A 156 -6.38 10.22 -3.05
C LYS A 156 -5.31 9.38 -3.74
N PRO A 157 -5.64 8.69 -4.84
CA PRO A 157 -4.68 7.81 -5.50
C PRO A 157 -3.53 8.63 -6.08
N ILE A 158 -2.31 8.11 -5.94
CA ILE A 158 -1.14 8.69 -6.58
C ILE A 158 -1.22 8.40 -8.07
N LYS A 159 -0.95 9.42 -8.89
CA LYS A 159 -0.89 9.36 -10.34
C LYS A 159 0.51 9.77 -10.79
N ILE A 160 1.28 8.84 -11.34
CA ILE A 160 2.62 9.13 -11.84
C ILE A 160 2.57 9.23 -13.36
N PHE A 161 2.79 10.43 -13.89
CA PHE A 161 2.82 10.72 -15.33
C PHE A 161 4.25 10.82 -15.87
N ASP A 162 5.20 11.18 -15.01
CA ASP A 162 6.57 11.52 -15.37
C ASP A 162 7.55 10.56 -14.71
N PHE A 163 8.50 10.08 -15.50
CA PHE A 163 9.47 9.07 -15.08
C PHE A 163 10.88 9.45 -15.52
N GLY A 164 11.86 9.15 -14.69
CA GLY A 164 13.27 9.21 -15.10
C GLY A 164 13.55 8.19 -16.18
N ASN A 165 13.99 8.64 -17.34
CA ASN A 165 14.36 7.81 -18.48
C ASN A 165 15.88 7.62 -18.52
N PHE A 166 16.31 6.39 -18.30
CA PHE A 166 17.71 5.97 -18.33
C PHE A 166 18.03 5.40 -19.72
N ALA A 167 18.00 6.27 -20.71
CA ALA A 167 18.38 5.89 -22.08
C ALA A 167 19.90 5.85 -22.18
N GLN A 168 20.46 4.67 -22.36
CA GLN A 168 21.89 4.49 -22.53
C GLN A 168 22.23 4.60 -24.02
N ASP A 169 22.31 5.81 -24.52
CA ASP A 169 22.81 6.08 -25.86
C ASP A 169 24.34 6.10 -25.84
N TYR A 170 24.97 5.23 -26.59
CA TYR A 170 26.42 5.16 -26.72
C TYR A 170 27.06 6.50 -27.16
N PHE A 171 26.31 7.33 -27.90
CA PHE A 171 26.78 8.62 -28.44
C PHE A 171 26.29 9.83 -27.62
N ALA A 172 25.16 9.75 -26.94
CA ALA A 172 24.56 10.88 -26.23
C ALA A 172 24.99 11.01 -24.75
N GLY A 173 25.74 10.03 -24.25
CA GLY A 173 26.17 9.99 -22.86
C GLY A 173 25.39 9.01 -22.02
N LYS A 174 25.76 8.90 -20.74
CA LYS A 174 25.28 7.87 -19.83
C LYS A 174 24.38 8.50 -18.79
N ASP A 175 23.18 7.97 -18.65
CA ASP A 175 22.22 8.41 -17.67
C ASP A 175 22.40 7.64 -16.37
N TYR A 176 22.73 8.33 -15.29
CA TYR A 176 22.90 7.76 -13.95
C TYR A 176 22.74 8.83 -12.87
N ILE A 177 22.58 8.39 -11.64
CA ILE A 177 22.53 9.22 -10.45
C ILE A 177 23.55 8.68 -9.45
N THR A 178 24.32 9.58 -8.83
CA THR A 178 25.14 9.27 -7.66
C THR A 178 24.53 9.96 -6.45
N ALA A 179 23.98 9.17 -5.54
CA ALA A 179 23.42 9.69 -4.30
C ALA A 179 24.53 10.10 -3.32
N PRO A 180 24.35 11.18 -2.55
CA PRO A 180 25.38 11.71 -1.64
C PRO A 180 25.46 10.89 -0.33
N ILE A 181 25.70 9.59 -0.46
CA ILE A 181 26.02 8.70 0.66
C ILE A 181 27.52 8.80 0.92
N THR A 182 27.90 8.83 2.18
CA THR A 182 29.29 9.02 2.61
C THR A 182 29.70 7.97 3.65
N ASP A 183 30.98 7.92 3.95
CA ASP A 183 31.55 7.08 5.00
C ASP A 183 31.00 7.34 6.41
N ASN A 184 30.37 8.50 6.62
CA ASN A 184 29.76 8.87 7.90
C ASN A 184 28.35 8.30 8.07
N ASP A 185 27.71 7.90 6.97
CA ASP A 185 26.39 7.28 7.01
C ASP A 185 26.54 5.82 7.47
N LYS A 186 25.94 5.48 8.63
CA LYS A 186 25.98 4.16 9.23
C LYS A 186 24.63 3.51 9.17
N PHE A 187 24.60 2.21 8.91
CA PHE A 187 23.38 1.46 8.71
C PHE A 187 23.38 0.18 9.55
N GLU A 188 22.46 0.09 10.52
CA GLU A 188 22.15 -1.17 11.19
C GLU A 188 21.18 -2.03 10.36
N SER A 189 20.39 -1.38 9.54
CA SER A 189 19.47 -1.95 8.56
C SER A 189 19.30 -0.98 7.41
N CYS A 190 18.79 -1.45 6.28
CA CYS A 190 18.39 -0.55 5.20
C CYS A 190 17.26 -1.16 4.36
N THR A 191 16.55 -0.30 3.64
CA THR A 191 15.65 -0.72 2.59
C THR A 191 15.90 0.11 1.33
N TYR A 192 16.10 -0.56 0.20
CA TYR A 192 16.15 0.02 -1.14
C TYR A 192 14.79 -0.18 -1.79
N GLU A 193 14.24 0.84 -2.44
CA GLU A 193 13.01 0.72 -3.21
C GLU A 193 13.13 1.50 -4.52
N ALA A 194 12.53 0.96 -5.58
CA ALA A 194 12.37 1.64 -6.85
C ALA A 194 11.17 1.09 -7.63
N LEU A 195 10.47 1.95 -8.36
CA LEU A 195 9.64 1.57 -9.49
C LEU A 195 10.54 1.48 -10.72
N ILE A 196 10.49 0.37 -11.44
CA ILE A 196 11.28 0.12 -12.63
C ILE A 196 10.44 -0.40 -13.79
N ASN A 197 10.78 0.02 -14.99
CA ASN A 197 10.28 -0.55 -16.24
C ASN A 197 11.50 -0.71 -17.17
N VAL A 198 11.89 -1.94 -17.45
CA VAL A 198 13.07 -2.26 -18.27
C VAL A 198 12.65 -2.36 -19.72
N ASP A 199 13.21 -1.54 -20.60
CA ASP A 199 12.93 -1.61 -22.03
C ASP A 199 13.55 -2.88 -22.66
N HIS A 200 14.79 -3.14 -22.34
CA HIS A 200 15.50 -4.34 -22.77
C HIS A 200 16.59 -4.75 -21.79
N PHE A 201 16.81 -6.04 -21.63
CA PHE A 201 17.80 -6.58 -20.69
C PHE A 201 19.18 -6.68 -21.35
N THR A 202 20.18 -6.15 -20.65
CA THR A 202 21.61 -6.29 -20.96
C THR A 202 22.26 -7.39 -20.12
N ASN A 203 23.58 -7.57 -20.26
CA ASN A 203 24.29 -8.61 -19.50
C ASN A 203 24.27 -8.36 -17.98
N ASN A 204 24.24 -7.10 -17.59
CA ASN A 204 24.15 -6.64 -16.18
C ASN A 204 23.60 -5.23 -16.17
N SER A 205 22.65 -4.94 -15.29
CA SER A 205 22.00 -3.63 -15.19
C SER A 205 21.84 -3.23 -13.73
N THR A 206 22.36 -2.06 -13.38
CA THR A 206 22.26 -1.52 -12.02
C THR A 206 20.91 -0.90 -11.79
N ILE A 207 20.20 -1.32 -10.73
CA ILE A 207 19.05 -0.58 -10.22
C ILE A 207 19.57 0.48 -9.24
N MET A 208 20.10 0.07 -8.08
CA MET A 208 20.67 0.97 -7.09
C MET A 208 21.60 0.26 -6.11
N GLY A 209 22.56 0.98 -5.58
CA GLY A 209 23.49 0.49 -4.57
C GLY A 209 24.95 0.79 -4.88
N CYS A 210 25.86 0.09 -4.20
CA CYS A 210 27.31 0.22 -4.39
C CYS A 210 27.90 -1.14 -4.73
N GLU A 211 28.61 -1.22 -5.85
CA GLU A 211 29.32 -2.42 -6.26
C GLU A 211 30.37 -2.83 -5.24
N GLY A 212 30.46 -4.15 -4.99
CA GLY A 212 31.33 -4.72 -3.99
C GLY A 212 30.89 -4.51 -2.54
N VAL A 213 29.82 -3.77 -2.29
CA VAL A 213 29.25 -3.55 -0.96
C VAL A 213 27.86 -4.16 -0.84
N LEU A 214 26.88 -3.54 -1.44
CA LEU A 214 25.48 -4.02 -1.50
C LEU A 214 24.80 -3.35 -2.69
N ILE A 215 24.39 -4.13 -3.67
CA ILE A 215 23.76 -3.63 -4.88
C ILE A 215 22.56 -4.48 -5.25
N LEU A 216 21.47 -3.81 -5.63
CA LEU A 216 20.32 -4.41 -6.29
C LEU A 216 20.47 -4.19 -7.81
N ARG A 217 20.49 -5.28 -8.57
CA ARG A 217 20.77 -5.26 -10.01
C ARG A 217 20.00 -6.34 -10.76
N ILE A 218 20.09 -6.35 -12.09
CA ILE A 218 19.44 -7.32 -12.96
C ILE A 218 20.50 -7.97 -13.84
N GLY A 219 20.58 -9.30 -13.79
CA GLY A 219 21.52 -10.11 -14.58
C GLY A 219 22.94 -10.05 -14.06
N ASP A 220 23.74 -11.03 -14.49
CA ASP A 220 25.20 -11.11 -14.36
C ASP A 220 25.70 -12.25 -15.25
N THR A 221 25.59 -12.06 -16.57
CA THR A 221 25.91 -13.15 -17.50
C THR A 221 27.41 -13.44 -17.54
N PRO A 222 27.83 -14.70 -17.70
CA PRO A 222 26.96 -15.87 -18.02
C PRO A 222 26.36 -16.58 -16.79
N THR A 223 26.66 -16.16 -15.56
CA THR A 223 26.28 -16.87 -14.33
C THR A 223 24.82 -16.64 -13.95
N VAL A 224 24.29 -15.45 -14.19
CA VAL A 224 22.90 -15.07 -13.90
C VAL A 224 22.20 -14.65 -15.20
N PRO A 225 21.00 -15.16 -15.47
CA PRO A 225 20.22 -14.74 -16.63
C PRO A 225 20.03 -13.23 -16.68
N LYS A 226 20.13 -12.64 -17.88
CA LYS A 226 20.10 -11.18 -18.09
C LYS A 226 18.84 -10.47 -17.58
N ASN A 227 17.76 -11.19 -17.36
CA ASN A 227 16.49 -10.66 -16.85
C ASN A 227 16.19 -11.05 -15.41
N GLN A 228 17.15 -11.63 -14.69
CA GLN A 228 16.95 -12.09 -13.32
C GLN A 228 17.40 -11.04 -12.31
N LEU A 229 16.50 -10.70 -11.38
CA LEU A 229 16.81 -9.80 -10.29
C LEU A 229 17.87 -10.44 -9.37
N GLN A 230 18.86 -9.66 -8.93
CA GLN A 230 19.97 -10.12 -8.11
C GLN A 230 20.31 -9.09 -7.05
N VAL A 231 20.64 -9.57 -5.87
CA VAL A 231 21.41 -8.82 -4.86
C VAL A 231 22.83 -9.35 -4.89
N ALA A 232 23.82 -8.46 -4.85
CA ALA A 232 25.23 -8.84 -4.83
C ALA A 232 26.04 -7.95 -3.87
N GLY A 233 27.17 -8.51 -3.39
CA GLY A 233 28.11 -7.84 -2.48
C GLY A 233 28.18 -8.50 -1.12
N LYS A 234 27.71 -7.87 -0.05
CA LYS A 234 27.74 -8.42 1.31
C LYS A 234 26.93 -9.70 1.46
N VAL A 235 25.89 -9.83 0.66
CA VAL A 235 25.10 -11.04 0.49
C VAL A 235 24.77 -11.19 -1.00
N ASP A 236 24.85 -12.43 -1.49
CA ASP A 236 24.53 -12.75 -2.89
C ASP A 236 23.35 -13.72 -2.96
N PHE A 237 22.29 -13.31 -3.62
CA PHE A 237 21.13 -14.17 -3.88
C PHE A 237 20.27 -13.64 -5.04
N LEU A 238 19.42 -14.50 -5.54
CA LEU A 238 18.61 -14.24 -6.73
C LEU A 238 17.15 -13.97 -6.37
N GLY A 239 16.58 -13.01 -7.04
CA GLY A 239 15.15 -12.76 -7.11
C GLY A 239 14.51 -13.44 -8.33
N PRO A 240 13.25 -13.09 -8.66
CA PRO A 240 12.55 -13.61 -9.83
C PRO A 240 13.12 -13.05 -11.14
N LYS A 241 12.75 -13.69 -12.26
CA LYS A 241 12.93 -13.14 -13.59
C LYS A 241 11.89 -12.07 -13.86
N LEU A 242 12.31 -10.99 -14.51
CA LEU A 242 11.46 -9.88 -14.92
C LEU A 242 11.15 -9.97 -16.42
N GLU A 243 10.06 -9.31 -16.81
CA GLU A 243 9.66 -9.13 -18.21
C GLU A 243 9.98 -7.69 -18.66
N ALA A 244 10.39 -7.51 -19.90
CA ALA A 244 10.60 -6.18 -20.46
C ALA A 244 9.27 -5.44 -20.66
N ASN A 245 9.33 -4.11 -20.64
CA ASN A 245 8.19 -3.21 -20.82
C ASN A 245 7.03 -3.41 -19.83
N LYS A 246 7.36 -3.89 -18.61
CA LYS A 246 6.41 -4.07 -17.53
C LYS A 246 6.90 -3.32 -16.28
N TRP A 247 5.99 -2.64 -15.61
CA TRP A 247 6.29 -1.96 -14.36
C TRP A 247 6.39 -2.96 -13.21
N TYR A 248 7.43 -2.80 -12.41
CA TYR A 248 7.64 -3.51 -11.16
C TYR A 248 8.03 -2.52 -10.07
N HIS A 249 7.46 -2.70 -8.89
CA HIS A 249 8.07 -2.16 -7.68
C HIS A 249 9.02 -3.21 -7.13
N VAL A 250 10.27 -2.87 -6.98
CA VAL A 250 11.30 -3.75 -6.42
C VAL A 250 11.81 -3.16 -5.11
N ALA A 251 11.98 -4.01 -4.10
CA ALA A 251 12.59 -3.60 -2.84
C ALA A 251 13.57 -4.66 -2.33
N LEU A 252 14.66 -4.19 -1.73
CA LEU A 252 15.60 -4.99 -0.95
C LEU A 252 15.54 -4.51 0.49
N VAL A 253 15.14 -5.39 1.40
CA VAL A 253 15.16 -5.13 2.84
C VAL A 253 16.31 -5.90 3.47
N CYS A 254 17.26 -5.19 4.06
CA CYS A 254 18.33 -5.74 4.88
C CYS A 254 18.03 -5.42 6.35
N ASP A 255 17.66 -6.44 7.11
CA ASP A 255 17.35 -6.35 8.54
C ASP A 255 18.56 -6.92 9.32
N GLY A 256 19.46 -6.05 9.75
CA GLY A 256 20.67 -6.45 10.46
C GLY A 256 20.39 -7.19 11.76
N PRO A 257 19.53 -6.68 12.65
CA PRO A 257 19.14 -7.37 13.88
C PRO A 257 18.56 -8.78 13.65
N LYS A 258 17.75 -8.97 12.58
CA LYS A 258 17.21 -10.29 12.22
C LYS A 258 18.19 -11.16 11.43
N GLY A 259 19.25 -10.57 10.88
CA GLY A 259 20.20 -11.27 10.03
C GLY A 259 19.59 -11.77 8.72
N THR A 260 18.72 -10.98 8.08
CA THR A 260 18.05 -11.36 6.83
C THR A 260 18.17 -10.28 5.78
N ALA A 261 18.26 -10.71 4.52
CA ALA A 261 18.12 -9.86 3.33
C ALA A 261 16.99 -10.42 2.47
N THR A 262 15.98 -9.60 2.18
CA THR A 262 14.74 -10.02 1.52
C THR A 262 14.46 -9.16 0.30
N ILE A 263 14.19 -9.79 -0.85
CA ILE A 263 13.67 -9.13 -2.05
C ILE A 263 12.14 -9.17 -2.03
N TYR A 264 11.53 -8.03 -2.27
CA TYR A 264 10.10 -7.90 -2.57
C TYR A 264 9.91 -7.45 -4.01
N VAL A 265 8.89 -7.99 -4.66
CA VAL A 265 8.45 -7.57 -6.00
C VAL A 265 6.95 -7.34 -5.94
N ASN A 266 6.51 -6.15 -6.33
CA ASN A 266 5.10 -5.70 -6.27
C ASN A 266 4.47 -5.89 -4.87
N GLY A 267 5.25 -5.61 -3.82
CA GLY A 267 4.83 -5.72 -2.43
C GLY A 267 4.78 -7.15 -1.87
N GLU A 268 5.10 -8.17 -2.67
CA GLU A 268 5.13 -9.56 -2.22
C GLU A 268 6.57 -10.05 -2.03
N LYS A 269 6.80 -10.83 -0.97
CA LYS A 269 8.11 -11.43 -0.70
C LYS A 269 8.45 -12.43 -1.82
N ALA A 270 9.54 -12.17 -2.52
CA ALA A 270 9.99 -12.97 -3.65
C ALA A 270 11.12 -13.93 -3.31
N SER A 271 12.10 -13.50 -2.51
CA SER A 271 13.21 -14.34 -2.07
C SER A 271 13.86 -13.76 -0.82
N GLU A 272 14.61 -14.59 -0.11
CA GLU A 272 15.32 -14.21 1.12
C GLU A 272 16.62 -15.01 1.28
N ALA A 273 17.63 -14.37 1.85
CA ALA A 273 18.88 -14.99 2.24
C ALA A 273 19.29 -14.55 3.65
N GLY A 274 20.15 -15.34 4.29
CA GLY A 274 20.79 -14.95 5.53
C GLY A 274 21.79 -13.82 5.32
N LEU A 275 21.73 -12.80 6.17
CA LEU A 275 22.68 -11.68 6.21
C LEU A 275 23.54 -11.80 7.45
N SER A 276 24.80 -12.17 7.29
CA SER A 276 25.71 -12.40 8.43
C SER A 276 26.00 -11.13 9.24
N ALA A 277 26.04 -9.98 8.57
CA ALA A 277 26.13 -8.64 9.15
C ALA A 277 25.81 -7.60 8.07
N MET A 278 25.27 -6.45 8.45
CA MET A 278 25.19 -5.30 7.57
C MET A 278 26.58 -4.81 7.15
N PRO A 279 26.76 -4.30 5.91
CA PRO A 279 27.95 -3.56 5.59
C PRO A 279 28.02 -2.30 6.48
N GLU A 280 29.20 -2.01 7.02
CA GLU A 280 29.39 -0.82 7.85
C GLU A 280 29.02 0.47 7.13
N LYS A 281 29.25 0.49 5.81
CA LYS A 281 29.00 1.60 4.90
C LYS A 281 28.33 1.08 3.64
N LEU A 282 27.60 1.95 2.94
CA LEU A 282 27.00 1.65 1.63
C LEU A 282 27.80 2.24 0.47
N VAL A 283 29.05 2.62 0.69
CA VAL A 283 29.98 3.16 -0.30
C VAL A 283 31.38 2.63 -0.03
N THR A 284 32.26 2.69 -1.03
CA THR A 284 33.70 2.43 -0.87
C THR A 284 34.48 3.73 -1.06
N GLY A 285 35.81 3.68 -0.90
CA GLY A 285 36.69 4.82 -1.21
C GLY A 285 36.68 5.23 -2.69
N THR A 286 36.29 4.33 -3.59
CA THR A 286 36.26 4.52 -5.05
C THR A 286 34.86 4.50 -5.64
N GLU A 287 33.96 3.70 -5.08
CA GLU A 287 32.61 3.50 -5.61
C GLU A 287 31.57 4.19 -4.73
N GLY A 288 30.79 5.09 -5.33
CA GLY A 288 29.67 5.75 -4.68
C GLY A 288 28.38 4.92 -4.73
N PHE A 289 27.33 5.42 -4.08
CA PHE A 289 25.99 4.84 -4.18
C PHE A 289 25.37 5.28 -5.51
N SER A 290 25.23 4.33 -6.41
CA SER A 290 24.82 4.56 -7.80
C SER A 290 23.40 4.10 -8.07
N ILE A 291 22.71 4.78 -9.00
CA ILE A 291 21.38 4.45 -9.50
C ILE A 291 21.45 4.50 -11.03
N GLY A 292 21.02 3.43 -11.70
CA GLY A 292 20.96 3.30 -13.14
C GLY A 292 22.29 2.91 -13.83
N LEU A 293 23.45 3.17 -13.20
CA LEU A 293 24.75 2.80 -13.74
C LEU A 293 25.82 3.02 -12.67
N VAL A 294 26.88 2.21 -12.66
CA VAL A 294 28.08 2.42 -11.84
C VAL A 294 29.14 3.13 -12.69
N PRO A 295 29.34 4.46 -12.52
CA PRO A 295 30.22 5.22 -13.40
C PRO A 295 31.68 4.79 -13.25
N ASN A 296 32.37 4.64 -14.38
CA ASN A 296 33.80 4.27 -14.46
C ASN A 296 34.19 2.94 -13.81
N PHE A 297 33.23 2.06 -13.57
CA PHE A 297 33.52 0.77 -12.95
C PHE A 297 34.41 -0.09 -13.87
N MET A 298 35.50 -0.57 -13.33
CA MET A 298 36.55 -1.27 -14.10
C MET A 298 36.09 -2.53 -14.83
N TRP A 299 35.00 -3.19 -14.34
CA TRP A 299 34.40 -4.40 -14.93
C TRP A 299 33.19 -4.09 -15.81
N GLY A 300 33.03 -2.85 -16.23
CA GLY A 300 31.90 -2.37 -17.02
C GLY A 300 30.81 -1.70 -16.18
N GLU A 301 30.25 -0.63 -16.70
CA GLU A 301 29.42 0.32 -15.94
C GLU A 301 27.99 -0.15 -15.66
N ARG A 302 27.55 -1.28 -16.24
CA ARG A 302 26.28 -1.95 -15.92
C ARG A 302 25.04 -1.06 -16.09
N PRO A 303 24.84 -0.51 -17.30
CA PRO A 303 23.78 0.44 -17.54
C PRO A 303 22.38 -0.19 -17.41
N PHE A 304 21.49 0.51 -16.74
CA PHE A 304 20.07 0.25 -16.78
C PHE A 304 19.48 0.90 -18.05
N ASN A 305 18.59 0.19 -18.73
CA ASN A 305 17.89 0.71 -19.90
C ASN A 305 16.40 0.63 -19.67
N GLY A 306 15.75 1.79 -19.54
CA GLY A 306 14.34 1.89 -19.23
C GLY A 306 13.99 3.06 -18.34
N MET A 307 12.91 2.94 -17.62
CA MET A 307 12.40 4.01 -16.76
C MET A 307 12.45 3.63 -15.29
N MET A 308 12.71 4.63 -14.44
CA MET A 308 12.61 4.51 -13.00
C MET A 308 11.79 5.66 -12.40
N SER A 309 11.20 5.40 -11.25
CA SER A 309 10.55 6.38 -10.39
C SER A 309 10.59 5.89 -8.95
N GLU A 310 10.24 6.75 -8.00
CA GLU A 310 10.05 6.38 -6.61
C GLU A 310 11.28 5.70 -5.99
N VAL A 311 12.48 6.19 -6.33
CA VAL A 311 13.75 5.65 -5.84
C VAL A 311 13.99 6.14 -4.42
N ARG A 312 14.09 5.21 -3.47
CA ARG A 312 14.16 5.49 -2.03
C ARG A 312 15.22 4.67 -1.35
N LEU A 313 15.90 5.30 -0.41
CA LEU A 313 16.76 4.62 0.55
C LEU A 313 16.27 4.91 1.97
N TRP A 314 16.08 3.84 2.72
CA TRP A 314 15.68 3.91 4.13
C TRP A 314 16.80 3.39 5.02
N THR A 315 16.91 3.95 6.22
CA THR A 315 17.83 3.49 7.28
C THR A 315 17.20 2.42 8.18
N VAL A 316 15.99 2.00 7.87
CA VAL A 316 15.20 1.02 8.63
C VAL A 316 14.73 -0.12 7.75
N PRO A 317 14.48 -1.32 8.31
CA PRO A 317 13.86 -2.41 7.58
C PRO A 317 12.36 -2.15 7.45
N ARG A 318 11.85 -2.05 6.22
CA ARG A 318 10.41 -1.89 5.96
C ARG A 318 9.69 -3.24 6.00
N THR A 319 8.48 -3.25 6.54
CA THR A 319 7.61 -4.44 6.52
C THR A 319 6.98 -4.64 5.15
N ALA A 320 6.56 -5.88 4.86
CA ALA A 320 5.83 -6.22 3.62
C ALA A 320 4.61 -5.32 3.39
N ASN A 321 3.84 -5.04 4.44
CA ASN A 321 2.66 -4.17 4.35
C ASN A 321 3.03 -2.71 4.01
N GLN A 322 4.07 -2.16 4.64
CA GLN A 322 4.57 -0.83 4.33
C GLN A 322 5.02 -0.73 2.87
N ILE A 323 5.72 -1.73 2.35
CA ILE A 323 6.16 -1.78 0.95
C ILE A 323 4.94 -1.86 0.04
N LYS A 324 4.02 -2.81 0.28
CA LYS A 324 2.84 -3.06 -0.55
C LYS A 324 1.92 -1.84 -0.64
N GLU A 325 1.69 -1.16 0.48
CA GLU A 325 0.79 -0.02 0.54
C GLU A 325 1.37 1.26 -0.07
N ASN A 326 2.69 1.32 -0.23
CA ASN A 326 3.40 2.54 -0.61
C ASN A 326 4.23 2.42 -1.89
N MET A 327 3.90 1.48 -2.77
CA MET A 327 4.65 1.25 -4.01
C MET A 327 4.73 2.49 -4.91
N LEU A 328 3.66 3.30 -4.96
CA LEU A 328 3.56 4.47 -5.84
C LEU A 328 3.98 5.78 -5.16
N GLY A 329 4.29 5.76 -3.87
CA GLY A 329 4.70 6.96 -3.15
C GLY A 329 4.66 6.81 -1.65
N VAL A 330 5.36 7.69 -0.95
CA VAL A 330 5.41 7.79 0.50
C VAL A 330 5.36 9.25 0.92
N ASP A 331 5.03 9.50 2.20
CA ASP A 331 5.26 10.82 2.79
C ASP A 331 6.78 11.07 2.87
N ALA A 332 7.24 12.17 2.29
CA ALA A 332 8.65 12.56 2.29
C ALA A 332 9.23 12.79 3.70
N ASN A 333 8.36 13.01 4.70
CA ASN A 333 8.73 13.16 6.11
C ASN A 333 8.73 11.84 6.88
N SER A 334 8.58 10.69 6.20
CA SER A 334 8.55 9.39 6.88
C SER A 334 9.83 9.13 7.65
N GLU A 335 9.70 8.65 8.89
CA GLU A 335 10.84 8.29 9.74
C GLU A 335 11.71 7.21 9.08
N GLY A 336 13.01 7.41 9.11
CA GLY A 336 13.99 6.50 8.50
C GLY A 336 14.16 6.63 6.99
N LEU A 337 13.41 7.50 6.31
CA LEU A 337 13.61 7.78 4.89
C LEU A 337 14.82 8.71 4.71
N LEU A 338 15.91 8.17 4.15
CA LEU A 338 17.16 8.88 4.03
C LEU A 338 17.20 9.82 2.81
N PHE A 339 16.76 9.32 1.66
CA PHE A 339 16.48 10.12 0.46
C PHE A 339 15.31 9.54 -0.34
N TYR A 340 14.69 10.40 -1.13
CA TYR A 340 13.57 10.06 -2.00
C TYR A 340 13.62 10.83 -3.31
N TYR A 341 13.99 10.16 -4.39
CA TYR A 341 14.00 10.71 -5.74
C TYR A 341 12.77 10.24 -6.51
N LYS A 342 11.80 11.14 -6.71
CA LYS A 342 10.59 10.84 -7.50
C LYS A 342 10.90 10.63 -8.96
N LEU A 343 11.97 11.24 -9.48
CA LEU A 343 12.39 11.21 -10.88
C LEU A 343 11.30 11.71 -11.85
N ASN A 344 10.56 12.72 -11.43
CA ASN A 344 9.43 13.29 -12.17
C ASN A 344 9.69 14.71 -12.69
N ALA A 345 10.86 15.26 -12.43
CA ALA A 345 11.28 16.60 -12.85
C ALA A 345 12.80 16.69 -13.00
N SER A 346 13.27 17.70 -13.72
CA SER A 346 14.69 18.05 -13.83
C SER A 346 14.91 19.50 -13.38
N PRO A 347 15.88 19.80 -12.51
CA PRO A 347 16.85 18.87 -11.92
C PRO A 347 16.20 17.88 -10.95
N ILE A 348 16.85 16.73 -10.78
CA ILE A 348 16.41 15.73 -9.78
C ILE A 348 16.80 16.27 -8.40
N VAL A 349 15.83 16.26 -7.49
CA VAL A 349 15.99 16.70 -6.11
C VAL A 349 15.55 15.62 -5.13
N ASP A 350 16.09 15.67 -3.93
CA ASP A 350 15.60 14.87 -2.81
C ASP A 350 14.31 15.47 -2.27
N SER A 351 13.25 14.68 -2.27
CA SER A 351 11.94 15.10 -1.74
C SER A 351 11.89 15.14 -0.21
N THR A 352 12.89 14.57 0.48
CA THR A 352 12.93 14.54 1.94
C THR A 352 13.49 15.84 2.51
N PRO A 353 13.22 16.15 3.82
CA PRO A 353 13.85 17.29 4.48
C PRO A 353 15.37 17.14 4.70
N ASN A 354 15.96 15.98 4.35
CA ASN A 354 17.41 15.76 4.47
C ASN A 354 18.22 16.45 3.37
N HIS A 355 17.59 16.90 2.28
CA HIS A 355 18.21 17.60 1.17
C HIS A 355 19.45 16.89 0.60
N ARG A 356 19.34 15.57 0.42
CA ARG A 356 20.38 14.73 -0.19
C ARG A 356 20.27 14.72 -1.71
N ASP A 357 20.33 15.91 -2.32
CA ASP A 357 20.27 16.04 -3.76
C ASP A 357 21.43 15.29 -4.45
N PRO A 358 21.20 14.68 -5.63
CA PRO A 358 22.24 13.96 -6.34
C PRO A 358 23.43 14.85 -6.68
N LYS A 359 24.64 14.34 -6.49
CA LYS A 359 25.88 15.08 -6.82
C LYS A 359 26.24 15.03 -8.30
N ALA A 360 25.86 13.95 -8.97
CA ALA A 360 26.15 13.71 -10.37
C ALA A 360 25.03 12.89 -10.98
N GLY A 361 24.85 13.05 -12.27
CA GLY A 361 23.88 12.33 -13.06
C GLY A 361 23.13 13.24 -13.99
N LYS A 362 22.78 12.68 -15.11
CA LYS A 362 21.87 13.26 -16.09
C LYS A 362 20.81 12.19 -16.34
N VAL A 363 19.56 12.53 -16.11
CA VAL A 363 18.43 11.66 -16.42
C VAL A 363 17.39 12.54 -17.09
N SER A 364 16.97 12.17 -18.28
CA SER A 364 15.86 12.84 -18.95
C SER A 364 14.54 12.43 -18.31
N ILE A 365 13.52 13.26 -18.42
CA ILE A 365 12.17 12.95 -17.93
C ILE A 365 11.30 12.59 -19.12
N LYS A 366 10.59 11.48 -19.02
CA LYS A 366 9.64 11.01 -20.01
C LYS A 366 8.22 11.11 -19.45
N HIS A 367 7.38 11.87 -20.16
CA HIS A 367 5.97 12.06 -19.82
C HIS A 367 5.08 11.04 -20.53
N PHE A 368 4.01 10.61 -19.88
CA PHE A 368 2.95 9.77 -20.42
C PHE A 368 1.58 10.40 -20.18
N ASP A 369 0.71 10.36 -21.18
CA ASP A 369 -0.68 10.87 -21.08
C ASP A 369 -1.54 10.04 -20.13
N VAL A 370 -1.20 8.76 -19.92
CA VAL A 370 -1.90 7.85 -19.02
C VAL A 370 -1.01 7.57 -17.81
N PRO A 371 -1.46 7.91 -16.60
CA PRO A 371 -0.65 7.75 -15.41
C PRO A 371 -0.50 6.29 -14.97
N LEU A 372 0.61 5.98 -14.33
CA LEU A 372 0.74 4.77 -13.52
C LEU A 372 0.00 4.99 -12.20
N MET A 373 -1.04 4.18 -11.96
CA MET A 373 -1.86 4.24 -10.74
C MET A 373 -1.80 2.95 -9.92
N LYS A 374 -1.22 1.89 -10.46
CA LYS A 374 -1.02 0.61 -9.78
C LYS A 374 0.11 -0.18 -10.44
N VAL A 375 0.74 -1.03 -9.67
CA VAL A 375 1.70 -2.03 -10.13
C VAL A 375 1.04 -3.40 -9.96
N ASN A 376 1.02 -4.18 -11.05
CA ASN A 376 0.31 -5.48 -11.10
C ASN A 376 1.28 -6.64 -10.93
#